data_2d4be85940539f7a03cb2b8939410512
#
_entry.id   2d4be85940539f7a03cb2b8939410512
#
_cell.length_a   1.000
_cell.length_b   1.000
_cell.length_c   1.000
_cell.angle_alpha   90.00
_cell.angle_beta   90.00
_cell.angle_gamma   90.00
#
_symmetry.space_group_name_H-M   'P 1'
#
loop_
_entity.id
_entity.type
_entity.pdbx_description
1 polymer ?
#
loop_
_entity_poly.entity_id
_entity_poly.type
_entity_poly.pdbx_seq_one_letter_code
_entity_poly.pdbx_strand_id
1 'polypeptide(L)'
;MSDSSRNLHENHRARVRKRFEHEGLKTFADHNVLELLLFYSIPQKDTNDIAHRLLDEFGSLSAVFDAPKDVLMNVVGVGENTATLIKLMPELFSRYEQDKIKNESIVINSAEAAGKYFMSRFIGANTEKLYAVCLDNNCKVKKFVEVSEGNPDYTDLN
;
A
#
# COMPACT_ATOMS: atom_id res chain seq x y z
N MET A 1 -25.66 -16.66 15.94
CA MET A 1 -25.52 -16.58 14.46
C MET A 1 -25.71 -17.97 13.92
N SER A 2 -26.69 -18.16 13.00
CA SER A 2 -27.06 -19.48 12.51
C SER A 2 -25.98 -20.04 11.58
N ASP A 3 -25.80 -21.34 11.59
CA ASP A 3 -24.86 -22.12 10.76
C ASP A 3 -24.97 -21.80 9.25
N SER A 4 -26.16 -21.41 8.80
CA SER A 4 -26.46 -21.03 7.42
C SER A 4 -25.78 -19.71 6.98
N SER A 5 -25.67 -18.70 7.84
CA SER A 5 -25.00 -17.44 7.51
C SER A 5 -23.47 -17.62 7.44
N ARG A 6 -22.93 -18.49 8.28
CA ARG A 6 -21.50 -18.84 8.28
C ARG A 6 -21.07 -19.50 6.98
N ASN A 7 -21.86 -20.45 6.47
CA ASN A 7 -21.63 -21.12 5.19
C ASN A 7 -21.72 -20.16 3.97
N LEU A 8 -22.59 -19.16 4.01
CA LEU A 8 -22.73 -18.18 2.94
C LEU A 8 -21.48 -17.27 2.85
N HIS A 9 -20.96 -16.82 3.99
CA HIS A 9 -19.74 -15.97 4.03
C HIS A 9 -18.49 -16.75 3.65
N GLU A 10 -18.32 -18.00 4.07
CA GLU A 10 -17.20 -18.85 3.66
C GLU A 10 -17.21 -19.10 2.13
N ASN A 11 -18.36 -19.40 1.56
CA ASN A 11 -18.52 -19.58 0.12
C ASN A 11 -18.23 -18.28 -0.66
N HIS A 12 -18.63 -17.12 -0.15
CA HIS A 12 -18.34 -15.83 -0.76
C HIS A 12 -16.83 -15.54 -0.76
N ARG A 13 -16.16 -15.68 0.38
CA ARG A 13 -14.71 -15.50 0.51
C ARG A 13 -13.92 -16.44 -0.40
N ALA A 14 -14.34 -17.69 -0.50
CA ALA A 14 -13.70 -18.65 -1.40
C ALA A 14 -13.84 -18.23 -2.87
N ARG A 15 -15.01 -17.73 -3.28
CA ARG A 15 -15.23 -17.22 -4.65
C ARG A 15 -14.37 -15.99 -4.97
N VAL A 16 -14.28 -15.02 -4.04
CA VAL A 16 -13.48 -13.81 -4.23
C VAL A 16 -12.00 -14.16 -4.34
N ARG A 17 -11.48 -15.05 -3.48
CA ARG A 17 -10.09 -15.54 -3.58
C ARG A 17 -9.82 -16.25 -4.90
N LYS A 18 -10.71 -17.16 -5.30
CA LYS A 18 -10.58 -17.89 -6.57
C LYS A 18 -10.59 -16.96 -7.78
N ARG A 19 -11.44 -15.92 -7.75
CA ARG A 19 -11.45 -14.88 -8.79
C ARG A 19 -10.12 -14.14 -8.85
N PHE A 20 -9.55 -13.76 -7.72
CA PHE A 20 -8.23 -13.12 -7.65
C PHE A 20 -7.13 -14.04 -8.22
N GLU A 21 -7.12 -15.33 -7.90
CA GLU A 21 -6.16 -16.31 -8.43
C GLU A 21 -6.20 -16.43 -9.97
N HIS A 22 -7.39 -16.29 -10.57
CA HIS A 22 -7.55 -16.40 -12.02
C HIS A 22 -7.34 -15.09 -12.79
N GLU A 23 -7.77 -13.97 -12.24
CA GLU A 23 -7.89 -12.69 -12.97
C GLU A 23 -6.97 -11.60 -12.41
N GLY A 24 -6.38 -11.81 -11.22
CA GLY A 24 -5.71 -10.75 -10.48
C GLY A 24 -6.69 -9.66 -10.03
N LEU A 25 -6.19 -8.45 -9.80
CA LEU A 25 -7.02 -7.32 -9.34
C LEU A 25 -7.65 -6.49 -10.48
N LYS A 26 -7.35 -6.78 -11.75
CA LYS A 26 -7.74 -5.92 -12.88
C LYS A 26 -9.25 -5.72 -13.04
N THR A 27 -10.03 -6.70 -12.63
CA THR A 27 -11.50 -6.70 -12.75
C THR A 27 -12.19 -6.37 -11.43
N PHE A 28 -11.41 -6.11 -10.36
CA PHE A 28 -11.93 -5.79 -9.05
C PHE A 28 -12.25 -4.30 -8.96
N ALA A 29 -13.42 -3.97 -8.41
CA ALA A 29 -13.68 -2.62 -7.93
C ALA A 29 -12.92 -2.39 -6.60
N ASP A 30 -12.66 -1.14 -6.24
CA ASP A 30 -11.86 -0.78 -5.06
C ASP A 30 -12.37 -1.41 -3.76
N HIS A 31 -13.70 -1.47 -3.57
CA HIS A 31 -14.28 -2.15 -2.41
C HIS A 31 -13.97 -3.66 -2.39
N ASN A 32 -13.91 -4.32 -3.54
CA ASN A 32 -13.57 -5.74 -3.60
C ASN A 32 -12.08 -5.97 -3.31
N VAL A 33 -11.20 -5.03 -3.69
CA VAL A 33 -9.76 -5.07 -3.35
C VAL A 33 -9.59 -4.98 -1.83
N LEU A 34 -10.24 -4.00 -1.21
CA LEU A 34 -10.23 -3.86 0.25
C LEU A 34 -10.86 -5.05 0.95
N GLU A 35 -12.01 -5.52 0.49
CA GLU A 35 -12.68 -6.70 1.03
C GLU A 35 -11.75 -7.92 1.07
N LEU A 36 -11.07 -8.20 -0.05
CA LEU A 36 -10.12 -9.31 -0.15
C LEU A 36 -8.96 -9.15 0.85
N LEU A 37 -8.40 -7.94 0.97
CA LEU A 37 -7.36 -7.64 1.95
C LEU A 37 -7.85 -7.87 3.38
N LEU A 38 -9.04 -7.39 3.70
CA LEU A 38 -9.65 -7.49 5.02
C LEU A 38 -9.95 -8.94 5.45
N PHE A 39 -10.10 -9.88 4.52
CA PHE A 39 -10.27 -11.30 4.85
C PHE A 39 -9.16 -11.85 5.73
N TYR A 40 -7.96 -11.31 5.62
CA TYR A 40 -6.78 -11.78 6.35
C TYR A 40 -6.67 -11.20 7.77
N SER A 41 -7.29 -10.07 8.03
CA SER A 41 -7.31 -9.44 9.37
C SER A 41 -8.64 -9.65 10.12
N ILE A 42 -9.72 -9.97 9.40
CA ILE A 42 -11.07 -10.12 9.94
C ILE A 42 -11.65 -11.48 9.49
N PRO A 43 -11.33 -12.58 10.16
CA PRO A 43 -11.64 -13.92 9.64
C PRO A 43 -13.13 -14.31 9.67
N GLN A 44 -13.95 -13.72 10.54
CA GLN A 44 -15.32 -14.23 10.83
C GLN A 44 -16.45 -13.23 10.57
N LYS A 45 -16.16 -11.99 10.15
CA LYS A 45 -17.18 -10.95 9.90
C LYS A 45 -17.31 -10.67 8.40
N ASP A 46 -18.44 -10.11 8.02
CA ASP A 46 -18.59 -9.51 6.70
C ASP A 46 -17.64 -8.31 6.58
N THR A 47 -16.78 -8.38 5.58
CA THR A 47 -15.77 -7.35 5.30
C THR A 47 -16.17 -6.43 4.16
N ASN A 48 -17.22 -6.77 3.41
CA ASN A 48 -17.74 -5.96 2.33
C ASN A 48 -18.24 -4.61 2.85
N ASP A 49 -19.08 -4.62 3.91
CA ASP A 49 -19.57 -3.40 4.54
C ASP A 49 -18.43 -2.52 5.10
N ILE A 50 -17.37 -3.14 5.64
CA ILE A 50 -16.21 -2.41 6.16
C ILE A 50 -15.43 -1.77 5.02
N ALA A 51 -15.26 -2.48 3.90
CA ALA A 51 -14.60 -1.96 2.70
C ALA A 51 -15.35 -0.74 2.13
N HIS A 52 -16.67 -0.80 2.07
CA HIS A 52 -17.48 0.34 1.65
C HIS A 52 -17.34 1.54 2.60
N ARG A 53 -17.42 1.34 3.92
CA ARG A 53 -17.22 2.43 4.89
C ARG A 53 -15.85 3.08 4.77
N LEU A 54 -14.80 2.31 4.53
CA LEU A 54 -13.46 2.86 4.29
C LEU A 54 -13.44 3.75 3.04
N LEU A 55 -14.06 3.32 1.94
CA LEU A 55 -14.11 4.13 0.73
C LEU A 55 -15.02 5.35 0.88
N ASP A 56 -16.12 5.24 1.59
CA ASP A 56 -17.03 6.35 1.87
C ASP A 56 -16.35 7.43 2.73
N GLU A 57 -15.53 7.01 3.71
CA GLU A 57 -14.80 7.92 4.60
C GLU A 57 -13.62 8.61 3.90
N PHE A 58 -12.83 7.85 3.13
CA PHE A 58 -11.58 8.36 2.55
C PHE A 58 -11.66 8.71 1.06
N GLY A 59 -12.69 8.30 0.37
CA GLY A 59 -12.97 8.65 -1.02
C GLY A 59 -12.25 7.83 -2.09
N SER A 60 -11.11 7.19 -1.79
CA SER A 60 -10.36 6.35 -2.74
C SER A 60 -9.52 5.29 -2.05
N LEU A 61 -9.11 4.27 -2.82
CA LEU A 61 -8.23 3.21 -2.33
C LEU A 61 -6.87 3.77 -1.86
N SER A 62 -6.29 4.70 -2.59
CA SER A 62 -5.03 5.35 -2.20
C SER A 62 -5.17 6.13 -0.91
N ALA A 63 -6.24 6.92 -0.75
CA ALA A 63 -6.49 7.67 0.47
C ALA A 63 -6.69 6.76 1.70
N VAL A 64 -7.27 5.56 1.53
CA VAL A 64 -7.34 4.56 2.60
C VAL A 64 -5.94 4.10 3.02
N PHE A 65 -5.05 3.83 2.07
CA PHE A 65 -3.69 3.38 2.37
C PHE A 65 -2.82 4.50 2.96
N ASP A 66 -3.06 5.76 2.56
CA ASP A 66 -2.31 6.92 3.05
C ASP A 66 -2.79 7.40 4.43
N ALA A 67 -4.04 7.08 4.81
CA ALA A 67 -4.64 7.53 6.07
C ALA A 67 -3.82 7.11 7.31
N PRO A 68 -3.71 7.96 8.34
CA PRO A 68 -3.08 7.62 9.60
C PRO A 68 -3.77 6.44 10.29
N LYS A 69 -2.99 5.62 11.04
CA LYS A 69 -3.49 4.40 11.70
C LYS A 69 -4.65 4.69 12.67
N ASP A 70 -4.53 5.74 13.45
CA ASP A 70 -5.53 6.18 14.42
C ASP A 70 -6.84 6.63 13.75
N VAL A 71 -6.74 7.30 12.60
CA VAL A 71 -7.92 7.70 11.81
C VAL A 71 -8.61 6.48 11.20
N LEU A 72 -7.85 5.51 10.65
CA LEU A 72 -8.41 4.24 10.16
C LEU A 72 -9.21 3.50 11.24
N MET A 73 -8.72 3.52 12.49
CA MET A 73 -9.36 2.84 13.62
C MET A 73 -10.69 3.50 14.06
N ASN A 74 -11.00 4.72 13.62
CA ASN A 74 -12.30 5.36 13.84
C ASN A 74 -13.40 4.76 12.97
N VAL A 75 -13.05 4.06 11.88
CA VAL A 75 -14.03 3.40 11.02
C VAL A 75 -14.59 2.15 11.71
N VAL A 76 -15.90 2.06 11.82
CA VAL A 76 -16.57 0.95 12.48
C VAL A 76 -16.21 -0.40 11.83
N GLY A 77 -15.63 -1.28 12.61
CA GLY A 77 -15.17 -2.61 12.16
C GLY A 77 -13.68 -2.70 11.90
N VAL A 78 -12.96 -1.59 11.88
CA VAL A 78 -11.49 -1.54 11.74
C VAL A 78 -10.85 -1.55 13.13
N GLY A 79 -10.22 -2.66 13.45
CA GLY A 79 -9.42 -2.79 14.67
C GLY A 79 -7.93 -2.55 14.42
N GLU A 80 -7.13 -2.60 15.47
CA GLU A 80 -5.69 -2.34 15.40
C GLU A 80 -4.96 -3.23 14.38
N ASN A 81 -5.25 -4.52 14.35
CA ASN A 81 -4.63 -5.46 13.39
C ASN A 81 -5.00 -5.11 11.94
N THR A 82 -6.24 -4.69 11.71
CA THR A 82 -6.71 -4.29 10.38
C THR A 82 -6.04 -3.00 9.93
N ALA A 83 -5.98 -1.99 10.79
CA ALA A 83 -5.29 -0.74 10.50
C ALA A 83 -3.79 -0.97 10.24
N THR A 84 -3.15 -1.84 11.02
CA THR A 84 -1.75 -2.23 10.81
C THR A 84 -1.56 -2.95 9.46
N LEU A 85 -2.46 -3.87 9.07
CA LEU A 85 -2.39 -4.53 7.78
C LEU A 85 -2.53 -3.52 6.62
N ILE A 86 -3.46 -2.57 6.71
CA ILE A 86 -3.64 -1.52 5.71
C ILE A 86 -2.35 -0.70 5.56
N LYS A 87 -1.75 -0.26 6.65
CA LYS A 87 -0.49 0.53 6.64
C LYS A 87 0.72 -0.27 6.17
N LEU A 88 0.71 -1.59 6.36
CA LEU A 88 1.79 -2.47 5.88
C LEU A 88 1.84 -2.55 4.35
N MET A 89 0.73 -2.40 3.65
CA MET A 89 0.67 -2.59 2.19
C MET A 89 1.57 -1.63 1.41
N PRO A 90 1.48 -0.29 1.58
CA PRO A 90 2.37 0.64 0.89
C PRO A 90 3.85 0.38 1.22
N GLU A 91 4.18 0.11 2.48
CA GLU A 91 5.54 -0.18 2.93
C GLU A 91 6.11 -1.44 2.27
N LEU A 92 5.31 -2.50 2.21
CA LEU A 92 5.68 -3.75 1.56
C LEU A 92 5.89 -3.56 0.05
N PHE A 93 5.01 -2.81 -0.60
CA PHE A 93 5.14 -2.50 -2.02
C PHE A 93 6.38 -1.66 -2.31
N SER A 94 6.63 -0.62 -1.51
CA SER A 94 7.85 0.19 -1.57
C SER A 94 9.10 -0.69 -1.44
N ARG A 95 9.12 -1.57 -0.45
CA ARG A 95 10.23 -2.51 -0.22
C ARG A 95 10.44 -3.47 -1.38
N TYR A 96 9.36 -4.01 -1.93
CA TYR A 96 9.39 -4.90 -3.10
C TYR A 96 9.98 -4.21 -4.33
N GLU A 97 9.53 -2.99 -4.63
CA GLU A 97 10.07 -2.21 -5.76
C GLU A 97 11.55 -1.86 -5.56
N GLN A 98 11.95 -1.49 -4.33
CA GLN A 98 13.35 -1.23 -4.02
C GLN A 98 14.23 -2.48 -4.19
N ASP A 99 13.72 -3.66 -3.85
CA ASP A 99 14.48 -4.92 -3.99
C ASP A 99 14.66 -5.32 -5.45
N LYS A 100 13.64 -5.14 -6.29
CA LYS A 100 13.76 -5.31 -7.76
C LYS A 100 14.87 -4.41 -8.34
N ILE A 101 14.91 -3.16 -7.88
CA ILE A 101 15.87 -2.15 -8.32
C ILE A 101 17.31 -2.51 -7.92
N LYS A 102 17.52 -3.16 -6.77
CA LYS A 102 18.88 -3.56 -6.31
C LYS A 102 19.58 -4.55 -7.22
N ASN A 103 18.81 -5.38 -7.91
CA ASN A 103 19.32 -6.45 -8.77
C ASN A 103 19.58 -6.01 -10.22
N GLU A 104 19.20 -4.78 -10.60
CA GLU A 104 19.44 -4.23 -11.93
C GLU A 104 20.52 -3.14 -11.87
N SER A 105 21.43 -3.16 -12.86
CA SER A 105 22.37 -2.04 -13.09
C SER A 105 21.60 -0.84 -13.63
N ILE A 106 21.01 -0.04 -12.74
CA ILE A 106 20.11 1.05 -13.13
C ILE A 106 20.91 2.20 -13.69
N VAL A 107 20.55 2.60 -14.89
CA VAL A 107 21.07 3.76 -15.58
C VAL A 107 20.03 4.88 -15.52
N ILE A 108 20.39 6.02 -14.91
CA ILE A 108 19.53 7.21 -14.81
C ILE A 108 20.06 8.26 -15.81
N ASN A 109 19.70 8.11 -17.07
CA ASN A 109 20.13 9.00 -18.15
C ASN A 109 18.99 9.91 -18.66
N SER A 110 17.83 9.90 -18.05
CA SER A 110 16.69 10.73 -18.38
C SER A 110 15.85 11.07 -17.16
N ALA A 111 15.04 12.14 -17.25
CA ALA A 111 14.09 12.51 -16.20
C ALA A 111 13.04 11.40 -15.95
N GLU A 112 12.64 10.66 -16.99
CA GLU A 112 11.72 9.54 -16.86
C GLU A 112 12.35 8.38 -16.05
N ALA A 113 13.60 8.02 -16.35
CA ALA A 113 14.34 7.00 -15.61
C ALA A 113 14.54 7.41 -14.14
N ALA A 114 14.83 8.68 -13.88
CA ALA A 114 14.90 9.24 -12.53
C ALA A 114 13.55 9.12 -11.81
N GLY A 115 12.47 9.53 -12.46
CA GLY A 115 11.12 9.43 -11.90
C GLY A 115 10.76 8.01 -11.49
N LYS A 116 10.93 7.04 -12.37
CA LYS A 116 10.70 5.61 -12.08
C LYS A 116 11.55 5.10 -10.90
N TYR A 117 12.82 5.51 -10.86
CA TYR A 117 13.73 5.11 -9.78
C TYR A 117 13.31 5.67 -8.42
N PHE A 118 12.86 6.92 -8.37
CA PHE A 118 12.48 7.56 -7.11
C PHE A 118 11.06 7.24 -6.65
N MET A 119 10.11 6.98 -7.56
CA MET A 119 8.70 6.76 -7.21
C MET A 119 8.51 5.71 -6.10
N SER A 120 9.23 4.58 -6.18
CA SER A 120 9.11 3.51 -5.18
C SER A 120 9.50 3.94 -3.76
N ARG A 121 10.27 5.02 -3.60
CA ARG A 121 10.76 5.51 -2.31
C ARG A 121 9.87 6.54 -1.66
N PHE A 122 8.96 7.12 -2.45
CA PHE A 122 7.95 8.07 -1.96
C PHE A 122 6.60 7.40 -1.70
N ILE A 123 6.42 6.12 -2.08
CA ILE A 123 5.20 5.37 -1.80
C ILE A 123 5.05 5.22 -0.28
N GLY A 124 3.92 5.67 0.25
CA GLY A 124 3.61 5.64 1.69
C GLY A 124 4.35 6.68 2.53
N ALA A 125 5.13 7.59 1.92
CA ALA A 125 5.78 8.67 2.65
C ALA A 125 4.73 9.75 3.01
N ASN A 126 4.55 9.97 4.31
CA ASN A 126 3.64 11.00 4.86
C ASN A 126 4.41 12.26 5.32
N THR A 127 5.73 12.26 5.14
CA THR A 127 6.64 13.37 5.52
C THR A 127 7.48 13.76 4.31
N GLU A 128 7.99 14.98 4.31
CA GLU A 128 8.96 15.41 3.31
C GLU A 128 10.25 14.62 3.45
N LYS A 129 10.75 14.06 2.34
CA LYS A 129 12.01 13.31 2.31
C LYS A 129 12.91 13.85 1.22
N LEU A 130 14.18 14.02 1.56
CA LEU A 130 15.23 14.39 0.62
C LEU A 130 16.18 13.23 0.42
N TYR A 131 16.35 12.87 -0.84
CA TYR A 131 17.26 11.79 -1.24
C TYR A 131 18.37 12.31 -2.18
N ALA A 132 19.57 11.77 -2.02
CA ALA A 132 20.67 11.96 -2.95
C ALA A 132 21.03 10.63 -3.63
N VAL A 133 21.27 10.69 -4.94
CA VAL A 133 21.76 9.56 -5.73
C VAL A 133 23.08 9.90 -6.36
N CYS A 134 24.10 9.09 -6.09
CA CYS A 134 25.38 9.19 -6.74
C CYS A 134 25.41 8.29 -7.99
N LEU A 135 25.76 8.86 -9.12
CA LEU A 135 25.89 8.17 -10.41
C LEU A 135 27.38 8.10 -10.82
N ASP A 136 27.74 7.07 -11.57
CA ASP A 136 29.02 7.04 -12.29
C ASP A 136 28.93 7.80 -13.62
N ASN A 137 30.07 7.85 -14.34
CA ASN A 137 30.16 8.54 -15.63
C ASN A 137 29.25 7.94 -16.74
N ASN A 138 28.73 6.73 -16.52
CA ASN A 138 27.79 6.05 -17.41
C ASN A 138 26.34 6.18 -16.89
N CYS A 139 26.07 7.12 -15.98
CA CYS A 139 24.79 7.32 -15.33
C CYS A 139 24.28 6.10 -14.54
N LYS A 140 25.15 5.15 -14.16
CA LYS A 140 24.76 4.02 -13.30
C LYS A 140 24.72 4.43 -11.85
N VAL A 141 23.68 4.01 -11.17
CA VAL A 141 23.52 4.24 -9.72
C VAL A 141 24.62 3.51 -8.96
N LYS A 142 25.39 4.26 -8.17
CA LYS A 142 26.43 3.76 -7.26
C LYS A 142 26.02 3.77 -5.81
N LYS A 143 25.32 4.83 -5.38
CA LYS A 143 24.90 5.00 -4.00
C LYS A 143 23.59 5.77 -3.96
N PHE A 144 22.72 5.35 -3.07
CA PHE A 144 21.49 6.04 -2.71
C PHE A 144 21.58 6.41 -1.22
N VAL A 145 21.28 7.65 -0.89
CA VAL A 145 21.36 8.17 0.48
C VAL A 145 20.09 8.95 0.79
N GLU A 146 19.43 8.61 1.87
CA GLU A 146 18.45 9.48 2.49
C GLU A 146 19.20 10.58 3.22
N VAL A 147 19.00 11.83 2.81
CA VAL A 147 19.73 12.99 3.32
C VAL A 147 19.03 13.57 4.54
N SER A 148 17.72 13.73 4.44
CA SER A 148 16.89 14.18 5.56
C SER A 148 15.46 13.69 5.43
N GLU A 149 14.80 13.55 6.58
CA GLU A 149 13.37 13.37 6.72
C GLU A 149 12.83 14.59 7.47
N GLY A 150 11.94 15.35 6.83
CA GLY A 150 11.38 16.59 7.40
C GLY A 150 10.16 16.34 8.26
N ASN A 151 9.86 17.34 9.08
CA ASN A 151 8.55 17.50 9.71
C ASN A 151 7.59 18.09 8.64
N PRO A 152 6.24 17.93 8.73
CA PRO A 152 5.29 18.49 7.76
C PRO A 152 5.48 19.99 7.45
N ASP A 153 6.13 20.74 8.32
CA ASP A 153 6.28 22.18 8.20
C ASP A 153 7.65 22.66 7.64
N TYR A 154 8.73 21.86 7.73
CA TYR A 154 10.05 22.17 7.15
C TYR A 154 11.03 21.00 7.20
N THR A 155 11.99 20.99 6.27
CA THR A 155 13.08 19.99 6.20
C THR A 155 14.41 20.64 6.57
N ASP A 156 15.04 20.20 7.65
CA ASP A 156 16.39 20.62 8.03
C ASP A 156 17.45 19.86 7.20
N LEU A 157 18.28 20.61 6.50
CA LEU A 157 19.46 20.10 5.81
C LEU A 157 20.67 20.17 6.75
N ASN A 158 21.09 19.04 7.28
CA ASN A 158 22.34 18.91 8.04
C ASN A 158 23.51 18.50 7.14
#